data_bdad62065fb466b4d8681845d5a394a2
#
_entry.id   bdad62065fb466b4d8681845d5a394a2
#
_cell.length_a   1.000
_cell.length_b   1.000
_cell.length_c   1.000
_cell.angle_alpha   90.00
_cell.angle_beta   90.00
_cell.angle_gamma   90.00
#
_symmetry.space_group_name_H-M   'P 1'
#
loop_
_entity.id
_entity.type
_entity.pdbx_description
1 polymer ?
#
loop_
_entity_poly.entity_id
_entity_poly.type
_entity_poly.pdbx_seq_one_letter_code
_entity_poly.pdbx_strand_id
1 'polypeptide(L)' 'MSDSFDRLVRLRELVKLLSISRANVYRLMKIGKFPQSIKLTERTVVWRLSELEAWIQERSVGHKTSE' A
#
# COMPACT_ATOMS: atom_id res chain seq x y z
N MET A 1 23.48 -0.81 5.65
CA MET A 1 23.01 -0.84 5.64
C MET A 1 22.45 -0.38 5.67
N SER A 2 22.11 -0.33 5.82
CA SER A 2 21.48 -0.17 5.84
C SER A 2 20.70 0.09 5.94
N ASP A 3 20.32 0.43 6.19
CA ASP A 3 19.55 0.47 6.31
C ASP A 3 18.68 0.31 5.94
N SER A 4 18.48 0.33 5.75
CA SER A 4 17.55 -0.39 5.32
C SER A 4 16.29 -0.38 5.99
N PHE A 5 15.91 0.53 6.57
CA PHE A 5 14.68 0.61 7.21
C PHE A 5 13.70 1.19 6.26
N ASP A 6 12.75 0.39 5.89
CA ASP A 6 11.72 0.78 4.96
C ASP A 6 10.87 1.87 5.58
N ARG A 7 10.43 2.79 4.78
CA ARG A 7 9.54 3.83 5.27
C ARG A 7 8.15 3.24 5.49
N LEU A 8 7.56 3.58 6.60
CA LEU A 8 6.22 3.07 6.92
C LEU A 8 5.18 4.15 6.68
N VAL A 9 4.05 3.75 6.14
CA VAL A 9 3.00 4.67 5.72
C VAL A 9 1.71 4.32 6.44
N ARG A 10 1.07 5.31 7.02
CA ARG A 10 -0.20 5.10 7.67
C ARG A 10 -1.33 5.22 6.67
N LEU A 11 -2.50 4.74 7.04
CA LEU A 11 -3.65 4.75 6.16
C LEU A 11 -3.97 6.14 5.61
N ARG A 12 -3.91 7.13 6.47
CA ARG A 12 -4.19 8.49 6.06
C ARG A 12 -3.26 8.94 4.93
N GLU A 13 -2.00 8.64 5.08
CA GLU A 13 -1.01 9.01 4.10
C GLU A 13 -1.17 8.18 2.83
N LEU A 14 -1.43 6.90 3.02
CA LEU A 14 -1.61 5.98 1.90
C LEU A 14 -2.77 6.42 1.00
N VAL A 15 -3.86 6.81 1.61
CA VAL A 15 -5.03 7.26 0.88
C VAL A 15 -4.69 8.46 0.00
N LYS A 16 -3.88 9.36 0.52
CA LYS A 16 -3.46 10.51 -0.24
C LYS A 16 -2.47 10.14 -1.34
N LEU A 17 -1.52 9.31 -1.01
CA LEU A 17 -0.51 8.92 -1.97
C LEU A 17 -1.09 8.20 -3.17
N LEU A 18 -2.02 7.30 -2.93
CA LEU A 18 -2.57 6.49 -4.00
C LEU A 18 -3.86 7.04 -4.58
N SER A 19 -4.39 8.09 -4.00
CA SER A 19 -5.65 8.67 -4.43
C SER A 19 -6.75 7.62 -4.47
N ILE A 20 -6.81 6.82 -3.43
CA ILE A 20 -7.78 5.75 -3.37
C ILE A 20 -8.52 5.88 -2.05
N SER A 21 -9.79 5.58 -2.04
CA SER A 21 -10.59 5.77 -0.84
C SER A 21 -10.26 4.71 0.20
N ARG A 22 -10.51 5.07 1.44
CA ARG A 22 -10.32 4.19 2.57
C ARG A 22 -11.10 2.88 2.39
N ALA A 23 -12.33 3.01 1.94
CA ALA A 23 -13.18 1.85 1.72
C ALA A 23 -12.58 0.90 0.67
N ASN A 24 -12.00 1.48 -0.37
CA ASN A 24 -11.39 0.66 -1.41
C ASN A 24 -10.15 -0.05 -0.90
N VAL A 25 -9.37 0.59 -0.05
CA VAL A 25 -8.21 -0.05 0.53
C VAL A 25 -8.63 -1.29 1.31
N TYR A 26 -9.63 -1.13 2.16
CA TYR A 26 -10.10 -2.26 2.96
C TYR A 26 -10.70 -3.36 2.10
N ARG A 27 -11.43 -2.97 1.08
CA ARG A 27 -12.03 -3.94 0.19
C ARG A 27 -10.96 -4.76 -0.54
N LEU A 28 -9.93 -4.07 -1.04
CA LEU A 28 -8.84 -4.75 -1.74
C LEU A 28 -8.06 -5.66 -0.81
N MET A 29 -7.87 -5.24 0.43
CA MET A 29 -7.20 -6.08 1.41
C MET A 29 -8.01 -7.33 1.68
N LYS A 30 -9.31 -7.17 1.77
CA LYS A 30 -10.19 -8.29 2.07
C LYS A 30 -10.15 -9.36 0.99
N ILE A 31 -10.06 -8.96 -0.25
CA ILE A 31 -10.03 -9.91 -1.34
C ILE A 31 -8.59 -10.31 -1.72
N GLY A 32 -7.63 -9.90 -0.90
CA GLY A 32 -6.26 -10.30 -1.11
C GLY A 32 -5.55 -9.64 -2.27
N LYS A 33 -6.02 -8.47 -2.67
CA LYS A 33 -5.41 -7.78 -3.81
C LYS A 33 -4.71 -6.48 -3.43
N PHE A 34 -4.33 -6.36 -2.21
CA PHE A 34 -3.62 -5.20 -1.72
C PHE A 34 -2.54 -5.68 -0.76
N PRO A 35 -1.43 -4.95 -0.63
CA PRO A 35 -0.38 -5.37 0.28
C PRO A 35 -0.90 -5.45 1.72
N GLN A 36 -0.36 -6.38 2.46
CA GLN A 36 -0.78 -6.58 3.83
C GLN A 36 -0.29 -5.47 4.72
N SER A 37 -1.11 -5.09 5.67
CA SER A 37 -0.71 -4.07 6.63
C SER A 37 0.07 -4.71 7.77
N ILE A 38 0.83 -3.90 8.47
CA ILE A 38 1.56 -4.33 9.63
C ILE A 38 0.93 -3.66 10.84
N LYS A 39 0.52 -4.43 11.81
CA LYS A 39 -0.10 -3.88 12.99
C LYS A 39 0.97 -3.61 14.02
N LEU A 40 1.28 -2.37 14.24
CA LEU A 40 2.29 -1.99 15.21
C LEU A 40 1.74 -2.00 16.63
N THR A 41 0.52 -1.50 16.78
CA THR A 41 -0.14 -1.52 18.08
C THR A 41 -1.61 -1.80 17.82
N GLU A 42 -2.39 -1.82 18.87
CA GLU A 42 -3.81 -2.06 18.74
C GLU A 42 -4.50 -1.09 17.79
N ARG A 43 -3.98 0.11 17.73
CA ARG A 43 -4.62 1.12 16.93
C ARG A 43 -3.79 1.66 15.79
N THR A 44 -2.60 1.13 15.60
CA THR A 44 -1.71 1.67 14.58
C THR A 44 -1.35 0.61 13.58
N VAL A 45 -1.81 0.77 12.36
CA VAL A 45 -1.42 -0.11 11.27
C VAL A 45 -0.70 0.71 10.23
N VAL A 46 0.28 0.11 9.59
CA VAL A 46 1.08 0.78 8.57
C VAL A 46 1.36 -0.18 7.43
N TRP A 47 1.89 0.35 6.36
CA TRP A 47 2.31 -0.45 5.21
C TRP A 47 3.73 -0.06 4.89
N ARG A 48 4.50 -0.98 4.33
CA ARG A 48 5.85 -0.63 3.90
C ARG A 48 5.75 0.08 2.56
N LEU A 49 6.41 1.19 2.46
CA LEU A 49 6.37 1.98 1.22
C LEU A 49 6.88 1.15 0.06
N SER A 50 7.90 0.35 0.28
CA SER A 50 8.45 -0.48 -0.79
C SER A 50 7.42 -1.46 -1.34
N GLU A 51 6.58 -1.99 -0.47
CA GLU A 51 5.55 -2.92 -0.90
C GLU A 51 4.46 -2.20 -1.69
N LEU A 52 4.15 -0.99 -1.28
CA LEU A 52 3.17 -0.19 -2.01
C LEU A 52 3.71 0.16 -3.40
N GLU A 53 4.97 0.50 -3.46
CA GLU A 53 5.59 0.83 -4.73
C GLU A 53 5.62 -0.39 -5.66
N ALA A 54 5.94 -1.55 -5.11
CA ALA A 54 5.96 -2.77 -5.90
C ALA A 54 4.57 -3.10 -6.43
N TRP A 55 3.57 -2.88 -5.59
CA TRP A 55 2.19 -3.13 -5.98
C TRP A 55 1.77 -2.23 -7.14
N ILE A 56 2.16 -0.96 -7.08
CA ILE A 56 1.85 -0.01 -8.14
C ILE A 56 2.59 -0.40 -9.42
N GLN A 57 3.85 -0.76 -9.29
CA GLN A 57 4.64 -1.15 -10.43
C GLN A 57 4.04 -2.36 -11.14
N GLU A 58 3.62 -3.32 -10.37
CA GLU A 58 3.03 -4.50 -10.90
C GLU A 58 1.81 -4.19 -11.73
N ARG A 59 0.99 -3.28 -11.24
CA ARG A 59 -0.21 -2.90 -11.96
C ARG A 59 0.09 -2.06 -13.18
N SER A 60 1.09 -1.20 -13.08
CA SER A 60 1.45 -0.35 -14.20
C SER A 60 1.99 -1.16 -15.35
N VAL A 61 2.81 -2.12 -15.04
CA VAL A 61 3.40 -2.94 -16.07
C VAL A 61 2.36 -3.76 -16.78
N GLY A 62 1.48 -4.32 -16.04
CA GLY A 62 0.48 -5.16 -16.61
C GLY A 62 -0.55 -4.45 -17.40
N HIS A 63 -0.70 -3.14 -17.32
CA HIS A 63 -1.73 -2.42 -17.91
C HIS A 63 -1.38 -1.63 -18.95
N LYS A 64 -0.72 -1.56 -19.53
CA LYS A 64 -0.51 -0.82 -20.60
C LYS A 64 -1.46 -0.08 -21.00
N THR A 65 -2.10 0.36 -20.90
CA THR A 65 -3.00 0.89 -21.26
C THR A 65 -3.38 1.74 -21.69
N SER A 66 -3.68 1.97 -21.84
CA SER A 66 -4.09 2.56 -22.16
C SER A 66 -4.82 3.25 -22.23
N GLU A 67 -5.06 3.49 -21.91
CA GLU A 67 -5.75 4.04 -21.96
C GLU A 67 -5.89 4.40 -22.17
#